data_ad119045ba1b5363a7667aa61e62f499
#
_entry.id   ad119045ba1b5363a7667aa61e62f499
#
_cell.length_a   1.000
_cell.length_b   1.000
_cell.length_c   1.000
_cell.angle_alpha   90.00
_cell.angle_beta   90.00
_cell.angle_gamma   90.00
#
_symmetry.space_group_name_H-M   'P 1'
#
loop_
_entity.id
_entity.type
_entity.pdbx_description
1 polymer ?
#
loop_
_entity_poly.entity_id
_entity_poly.type
_entity_poly.pdbx_seq_one_letter_code
_entity_poly.pdbx_strand_id
1 'polypeptide(L)'
;MNNTFTASSRHKSLRRRSNAPMVTKKPHDIIPPIGDSIRIIPLGGVEEIGRNMTVIEFGEDIIVCDAGIQFTDHETPGIDYILPNIKYLEERKDKIRALVITHGHLDHIGAIPYVIDRLGNPPIYTREFGALMIQKRQVEFPHLAPLNIKIVDANDKSLPLTANLKIRFFGLTHSIPESTGIIIETPYGDIVNTGDVRVENENGVPAEKEFEQYKIFKDRNVLLFTMDSTGIEKPGWSPSEASILKNIDSIVASAPGRIILATFSSQIERIIEFINMARRYGRNVLIEGRSMKANVEIIKHLNLVDTSIVIPIEDITKYPPNKIMIITTGAQGEEFAALMRMSNKTHKFVRLERSDTIVLSSSAIPGNERAIAKLKDNLYRHDSKIITYIDSDVHTSGHGKRGELEWVHKQIPYKYFMPIHGNHFRLKMHAELAASLGCPRENIIVPDNGSIIEIQDKGARFVKLQEKAPSEDMVVEGLSIGDISEVVIRDRKMLAEDGIFVVIALVNARTGRLKKSPDIIARGFVYLRESQELLSEARGIIRRSIEGTTVGMNPINFDYAKNAVTEDISRFLFQRTAKKPIVIPVILGA
;
A
#
# COMPACT_ATOMS: atom_id res chain seq x y z
N MET A 1 -48.05 53.95 2.56
CA MET A 1 -47.80 53.97 4.01
C MET A 1 -46.31 53.98 4.21
N ASN A 2 -45.79 55.12 4.68
CA ASN A 2 -44.40 55.41 4.95
C ASN A 2 -43.85 54.53 6.09
N ASN A 3 -42.57 54.13 5.99
CA ASN A 3 -41.71 54.14 7.17
C ASN A 3 -40.24 54.21 6.76
N THR A 4 -39.70 55.34 7.03
CA THR A 4 -38.28 55.77 7.08
C THR A 4 -37.54 55.03 8.18
N PHE A 5 -36.31 54.56 7.90
CA PHE A 5 -35.36 54.22 8.93
C PHE A 5 -34.08 55.08 8.85
N THR A 6 -33.90 55.80 9.94
CA THR A 6 -32.83 56.70 10.26
C THR A 6 -31.53 55.97 10.57
N ALA A 7 -30.43 56.50 10.08
CA ALA A 7 -29.07 56.11 10.42
C ALA A 7 -28.71 56.49 11.86
N SER A 8 -28.18 55.56 12.62
CA SER A 8 -27.55 55.80 13.93
C SER A 8 -26.09 55.31 13.88
N SER A 9 -25.18 56.29 13.94
CA SER A 9 -23.76 56.11 14.14
C SER A 9 -23.48 55.56 15.56
N ARG A 10 -22.80 54.46 15.68
CA ARG A 10 -22.15 54.05 16.94
C ARG A 10 -20.72 53.60 16.70
N HIS A 11 -19.79 54.39 17.18
CA HIS A 11 -18.41 53.99 17.45
C HIS A 11 -18.37 52.68 18.19
N LYS A 12 -17.61 51.69 17.65
CA LYS A 12 -17.21 50.50 18.39
C LYS A 12 -15.71 50.43 18.56
N SER A 13 -15.37 50.45 19.80
CA SER A 13 -14.07 50.30 20.43
C SER A 13 -13.24 49.13 19.83
N LEU A 14 -11.94 49.40 19.68
CA LEU A 14 -10.87 48.44 19.49
C LEU A 14 -10.94 47.32 20.54
N ARG A 15 -11.42 46.14 20.12
CA ARG A 15 -11.22 44.93 20.91
C ARG A 15 -9.79 44.42 20.70
N ARG A 16 -9.02 44.39 21.78
CA ARG A 16 -7.77 43.65 21.91
C ARG A 16 -7.98 42.23 21.40
N ARG A 17 -7.16 41.80 20.47
CA ARG A 17 -7.00 40.38 20.14
C ARG A 17 -6.49 39.69 21.38
N SER A 18 -7.33 38.90 22.01
CA SER A 18 -6.91 37.93 22.99
C SER A 18 -6.02 36.90 22.30
N ASN A 19 -4.84 36.71 22.81
CA ASN A 19 -4.02 35.54 22.51
C ASN A 19 -4.89 34.32 22.78
N ALA A 20 -5.33 33.63 21.72
CA ALA A 20 -5.85 32.28 21.85
C ALA A 20 -4.72 31.46 22.50
N PRO A 21 -4.99 30.67 23.54
CA PRO A 21 -3.97 29.79 24.09
C PRO A 21 -3.55 28.84 22.96
N MET A 22 -2.23 28.71 22.76
CA MET A 22 -1.67 27.55 22.07
C MET A 22 -2.43 26.32 22.57
N VAL A 23 -3.08 25.60 21.69
CA VAL A 23 -3.58 24.26 22.00
C VAL A 23 -2.35 23.45 22.33
N THR A 24 -2.03 23.38 23.61
CA THR A 24 -1.10 22.39 24.12
C THR A 24 -1.68 21.05 23.69
N LYS A 25 -0.95 20.30 22.82
CA LYS A 25 -1.25 18.88 22.55
C LYS A 25 -1.58 18.28 23.92
N LYS A 26 -2.77 17.71 24.06
CA LYS A 26 -3.10 16.89 25.22
C LYS A 26 -1.94 15.90 25.38
N PRO A 27 -1.45 15.66 26.62
CA PRO A 27 -0.52 14.56 26.82
C PRO A 27 -1.16 13.35 26.13
N HIS A 28 -0.38 12.59 25.37
CA HIS A 28 -0.82 11.32 24.79
C HIS A 28 -1.59 10.61 25.89
N ASP A 29 -2.84 10.24 25.64
CA ASP A 29 -3.67 9.55 26.62
C ASP A 29 -2.83 8.39 27.16
N ILE A 30 -2.60 8.41 28.47
CA ILE A 30 -1.65 7.47 29.09
C ILE A 30 -2.26 6.10 28.93
N ILE A 31 -1.67 5.30 28.03
CA ILE A 31 -2.11 3.92 27.82
C ILE A 31 -1.96 3.19 29.15
N PRO A 32 -3.05 2.63 29.69
CA PRO A 32 -2.98 1.97 30.99
C PRO A 32 -1.99 0.81 30.96
N PRO A 33 -1.24 0.56 32.05
CA PRO A 33 -0.37 -0.59 32.12
C PRO A 33 -1.18 -1.87 31.89
N ILE A 34 -0.58 -2.82 31.17
CA ILE A 34 -1.20 -4.13 30.98
C ILE A 34 -1.17 -4.87 32.33
N GLY A 35 -2.35 -5.32 32.77
CA GLY A 35 -2.46 -6.20 33.93
C GLY A 35 -2.31 -7.67 33.54
N ASP A 36 -3.11 -8.52 34.16
CA ASP A 36 -3.22 -9.95 33.81
C ASP A 36 -4.18 -10.11 32.62
N SER A 37 -3.87 -9.45 31.51
CA SER A 37 -4.67 -9.39 30.29
C SER A 37 -3.81 -9.72 29.07
N ILE A 38 -4.46 -10.14 27.97
CA ILE A 38 -3.82 -10.19 26.65
C ILE A 38 -4.26 -8.94 25.91
N ARG A 39 -3.30 -8.16 25.42
CA ARG A 39 -3.56 -6.95 24.65
C ARG A 39 -3.25 -7.17 23.19
N ILE A 40 -4.17 -6.76 22.32
CA ILE A 40 -4.06 -6.83 20.87
C ILE A 40 -4.16 -5.42 20.32
N ILE A 41 -3.18 -5.00 19.51
CA ILE A 41 -3.16 -3.67 18.89
C ILE A 41 -2.83 -3.82 17.40
N PRO A 42 -3.78 -3.67 16.50
CA PRO A 42 -3.47 -3.51 15.08
C PRO A 42 -2.86 -2.11 14.88
N LEU A 43 -1.61 -2.05 14.46
CA LEU A 43 -0.91 -0.81 14.07
C LEU A 43 -1.10 -0.49 12.58
N GLY A 44 -1.59 -1.45 11.82
CA GLY A 44 -1.96 -1.38 10.42
C GLY A 44 -2.67 -2.65 9.98
N GLY A 45 -3.25 -2.65 8.77
CA GLY A 45 -3.99 -3.78 8.21
C GLY A 45 -5.47 -3.83 8.63
N VAL A 46 -5.98 -2.81 9.32
CA VAL A 46 -7.39 -2.56 9.54
C VAL A 46 -7.72 -1.18 9.01
N GLU A 47 -8.95 -0.94 8.52
CA GLU A 47 -9.35 0.27 7.77
C GLU A 47 -8.73 0.38 6.36
N GLU A 48 -7.73 -0.44 6.02
CA GLU A 48 -7.08 -0.50 4.70
C GLU A 48 -6.68 -1.93 4.32
N ILE A 49 -6.20 -2.08 3.09
CA ILE A 49 -5.50 -3.27 2.61
C ILE A 49 -4.02 -2.90 2.50
N GLY A 50 -3.17 -3.63 3.22
CA GLY A 50 -1.72 -3.38 3.30
C GLY A 50 -1.25 -2.92 4.67
N ARG A 51 0.03 -2.62 4.80
CA ARG A 51 0.78 -2.26 6.02
C ARG A 51 0.43 -3.10 7.26
N ASN A 52 0.23 -4.39 7.04
CA ASN A 52 -0.16 -5.30 8.11
C ASN A 52 0.86 -5.32 9.24
N MET A 53 0.41 -5.02 10.45
CA MET A 53 1.19 -5.13 11.68
C MET A 53 0.26 -5.22 12.87
N THR A 54 0.31 -6.33 13.60
CA THR A 54 -0.51 -6.52 14.80
C THR A 54 0.39 -6.87 15.98
N VAL A 55 0.25 -6.14 17.07
CA VAL A 55 0.94 -6.37 18.34
C VAL A 55 0.10 -7.29 19.21
N ILE A 56 0.74 -8.28 19.82
CA ILE A 56 0.16 -9.13 20.86
C ILE A 56 1.06 -9.04 22.08
N GLU A 57 0.54 -8.51 23.18
CA GLU A 57 1.27 -8.27 24.40
C GLU A 57 0.64 -9.04 25.57
N PHE A 58 1.47 -9.72 26.34
CA PHE A 58 1.09 -10.40 27.58
C PHE A 58 2.18 -10.17 28.64
N GLY A 59 1.86 -9.43 29.69
CA GLY A 59 2.81 -9.05 30.73
C GLY A 59 4.00 -8.26 30.16
N GLU A 60 5.20 -8.83 30.28
CA GLU A 60 6.46 -8.23 29.78
C GLU A 60 6.88 -8.76 28.40
N ASP A 61 6.01 -9.47 27.70
CA ASP A 61 6.33 -10.13 26.45
C ASP A 61 5.46 -9.61 25.31
N ILE A 62 6.09 -9.23 24.20
CA ILE A 62 5.44 -8.75 22.98
C ILE A 62 5.82 -9.64 21.80
N ILE A 63 4.82 -10.07 21.04
CA ILE A 63 4.96 -10.66 19.71
C ILE A 63 4.36 -9.69 18.70
N VAL A 64 5.07 -9.46 17.60
CA VAL A 64 4.59 -8.66 16.47
C VAL A 64 4.28 -9.60 15.32
N CYS A 65 3.06 -9.55 14.79
CA CYS A 65 2.64 -10.30 13.60
C CYS A 65 2.69 -9.38 12.40
N ASP A 66 3.54 -9.73 11.43
CA ASP A 66 3.83 -9.03 10.20
C ASP A 66 4.43 -7.61 10.39
N ALA A 67 5.02 -7.09 9.33
CA ALA A 67 5.59 -5.74 9.22
C ALA A 67 5.51 -5.27 7.76
N GLY A 68 4.32 -4.92 7.33
CA GLY A 68 4.00 -4.62 5.94
C GLY A 68 4.08 -3.16 5.58
N ILE A 69 4.13 -2.88 4.28
CA ILE A 69 3.92 -1.55 3.71
C ILE A 69 2.54 -1.45 3.06
N GLN A 70 2.07 -0.22 2.89
CA GLN A 70 0.97 0.10 1.97
C GLN A 70 1.54 0.89 0.79
N PHE A 71 1.14 0.51 -0.42
CA PHE A 71 1.44 1.28 -1.62
C PHE A 71 0.59 2.56 -1.63
N THR A 72 1.20 3.64 -2.11
CA THR A 72 0.53 4.93 -2.24
C THR A 72 -0.26 5.01 -3.55
N ASP A 73 -1.26 5.85 -3.57
CA ASP A 73 -2.03 6.20 -4.75
C ASP A 73 -1.59 7.55 -5.35
N HIS A 74 -2.32 8.03 -6.36
CA HIS A 74 -2.06 9.32 -7.01
C HIS A 74 -2.36 10.53 -6.11
N GLU A 75 -3.00 10.32 -4.96
CA GLU A 75 -3.36 11.39 -4.05
C GLU A 75 -2.21 11.83 -3.15
N THR A 76 -1.11 11.05 -3.10
CA THR A 76 0.07 11.31 -2.27
C THR A 76 1.35 11.44 -3.10
N PRO A 77 1.49 12.48 -3.95
CA PRO A 77 2.63 12.62 -4.85
C PRO A 77 3.96 12.70 -4.10
N GLY A 78 4.93 11.87 -4.56
CA GLY A 78 6.29 11.84 -4.01
C GLY A 78 6.44 11.02 -2.73
N ILE A 79 5.41 10.27 -2.32
CA ILE A 79 5.50 9.26 -1.26
C ILE A 79 5.61 7.89 -1.92
N ASP A 80 6.60 7.11 -1.50
CA ASP A 80 6.83 5.76 -2.04
C ASP A 80 5.96 4.72 -1.34
N TYR A 81 5.90 4.78 0.00
CA TYR A 81 5.17 3.82 0.84
C TYR A 81 4.61 4.49 2.09
N ILE A 82 3.59 3.86 2.68
CA ILE A 82 3.09 4.17 4.02
C ILE A 82 3.44 2.98 4.93
N LEU A 83 3.98 3.28 6.10
CA LEU A 83 4.36 2.32 7.14
C LEU A 83 3.39 2.36 8.32
N PRO A 84 3.28 1.26 9.09
CA PRO A 84 2.63 1.28 10.39
C PRO A 84 3.38 2.23 11.35
N ASN A 85 2.66 2.90 12.24
CA ASN A 85 3.28 3.68 13.31
C ASN A 85 3.77 2.76 14.42
N ILE A 86 5.08 2.71 14.59
CA ILE A 86 5.72 1.79 15.55
C ILE A 86 6.08 2.43 16.89
N LYS A 87 5.64 3.67 17.15
CA LYS A 87 6.01 4.38 18.37
C LYS A 87 5.66 3.61 19.65
N TYR A 88 4.52 2.92 19.66
CA TYR A 88 4.14 2.03 20.75
C TYR A 88 5.19 0.94 21.03
N LEU A 89 5.72 0.34 19.95
CA LEU A 89 6.73 -0.73 20.01
C LEU A 89 8.12 -0.18 20.36
N GLU A 90 8.50 0.98 19.84
CA GLU A 90 9.81 1.61 20.15
C GLU A 90 9.99 1.87 21.64
N GLU A 91 8.93 2.35 22.30
CA GLU A 91 8.92 2.58 23.74
C GLU A 91 9.02 1.28 24.56
N ARG A 92 8.82 0.11 23.92
CA ARG A 92 8.76 -1.24 24.52
C ARG A 92 9.67 -2.24 23.83
N LYS A 93 10.66 -1.78 23.07
CA LYS A 93 11.52 -2.64 22.24
C LYS A 93 12.17 -3.79 23.03
N ASP A 94 12.51 -3.57 24.29
CA ASP A 94 13.13 -4.57 25.14
C ASP A 94 12.17 -5.72 25.53
N LYS A 95 10.87 -5.55 25.32
CA LYS A 95 9.83 -6.56 25.53
C LYS A 95 9.51 -7.38 24.27
N ILE A 96 9.99 -6.98 23.09
CA ILE A 96 9.71 -7.68 21.83
C ILE A 96 10.50 -8.97 21.78
N ARG A 97 9.78 -10.11 21.77
CA ARG A 97 10.37 -11.46 21.76
C ARG A 97 10.51 -12.01 20.35
N ALA A 98 9.61 -11.63 19.45
CA ALA A 98 9.59 -12.10 18.08
C ALA A 98 8.85 -11.15 17.15
N LEU A 99 9.31 -11.09 15.90
CA LEU A 99 8.52 -10.71 14.72
C LEU A 99 8.16 -12.00 13.98
N VAL A 100 6.87 -12.27 13.79
CA VAL A 100 6.35 -13.51 13.18
C VAL A 100 5.69 -13.16 11.87
N ILE A 101 6.13 -13.76 10.79
CA ILE A 101 5.70 -13.41 9.43
C ILE A 101 4.81 -14.51 8.85
N THR A 102 3.64 -14.13 8.40
CA THR A 102 2.68 -15.04 7.78
C THR A 102 3.13 -15.50 6.39
N HIS A 103 3.58 -14.59 5.55
CA HIS A 103 4.06 -14.88 4.19
C HIS A 103 4.86 -13.71 3.59
N GLY A 104 5.44 -13.92 2.40
CA GLY A 104 6.44 -13.03 1.80
C GLY A 104 5.92 -11.87 0.93
N HIS A 105 4.64 -11.48 0.98
CA HIS A 105 4.16 -10.29 0.27
C HIS A 105 4.61 -9.00 0.95
N LEU A 106 4.78 -7.92 0.18
CA LEU A 106 5.33 -6.65 0.67
C LEU A 106 4.43 -5.96 1.71
N ASP A 107 3.14 -6.15 1.64
CA ASP A 107 2.18 -5.65 2.63
C ASP A 107 2.21 -6.42 3.96
N HIS A 108 3.10 -7.45 4.06
CA HIS A 108 3.40 -8.22 5.28
C HIS A 108 4.88 -8.15 5.69
N ILE A 109 5.82 -7.90 4.75
CA ILE A 109 7.26 -7.86 5.06
C ILE A 109 7.96 -6.56 4.67
N GLY A 110 7.31 -5.71 3.87
CA GLY A 110 7.96 -4.59 3.20
C GLY A 110 8.46 -3.49 4.15
N ALA A 111 7.90 -3.38 5.36
CA ALA A 111 8.35 -2.42 6.36
C ALA A 111 9.57 -2.89 7.16
N ILE A 112 9.93 -4.17 7.14
CA ILE A 112 11.04 -4.73 7.92
C ILE A 112 12.31 -3.86 7.83
N PRO A 113 12.83 -3.49 6.64
CA PRO A 113 14.05 -2.70 6.55
C PRO A 113 13.95 -1.31 7.21
N TYR A 114 12.75 -0.77 7.31
CA TYR A 114 12.52 0.56 7.87
C TYR A 114 12.35 0.56 9.40
N VAL A 115 11.92 -0.57 9.97
CA VAL A 115 11.50 -0.61 11.37
C VAL A 115 12.38 -1.51 12.25
N ILE A 116 13.08 -2.48 11.69
CA ILE A 116 13.71 -3.56 12.45
C ILE A 116 14.73 -3.08 13.49
N ASP A 117 15.58 -2.12 13.13
CA ASP A 117 16.59 -1.55 14.05
C ASP A 117 15.92 -0.78 15.19
N ARG A 118 14.83 -0.06 14.88
CA ARG A 118 14.04 0.69 15.87
C ARG A 118 13.32 -0.23 16.84
N LEU A 119 13.02 -1.46 16.40
CA LEU A 119 12.42 -2.52 17.23
C LEU A 119 13.47 -3.33 18.03
N GLY A 120 14.77 -3.01 17.92
CA GLY A 120 15.85 -3.69 18.63
C GLY A 120 16.30 -4.99 17.95
N ASN A 121 16.03 -5.17 16.64
CA ASN A 121 16.40 -6.32 15.84
C ASN A 121 15.97 -7.69 16.45
N PRO A 122 14.67 -7.86 16.78
CA PRO A 122 14.18 -9.10 17.34
C PRO A 122 14.32 -10.25 16.34
N PRO A 123 14.31 -11.54 16.80
CA PRO A 123 14.30 -12.67 15.89
C PRO A 123 13.04 -12.67 15.03
N ILE A 124 13.21 -12.93 13.72
CA ILE A 124 12.15 -13.01 12.72
C ILE A 124 11.86 -14.48 12.42
N TYR A 125 10.66 -14.93 12.72
CA TYR A 125 10.22 -16.29 12.42
C TYR A 125 9.37 -16.30 11.16
N THR A 126 9.75 -17.12 10.18
CA THR A 126 9.05 -17.23 8.89
C THR A 126 9.39 -18.54 8.19
N ARG A 127 8.65 -18.88 7.13
CA ARG A 127 8.97 -20.00 6.24
C ARG A 127 10.17 -19.66 5.35
N GLU A 128 10.73 -20.68 4.68
CA GLU A 128 11.93 -20.52 3.84
C GLU A 128 11.73 -19.51 2.71
N PHE A 129 10.61 -19.60 1.98
CA PHE A 129 10.29 -18.65 0.92
C PHE A 129 10.16 -17.22 1.46
N GLY A 130 9.49 -17.04 2.60
CA GLY A 130 9.37 -15.74 3.29
C GLY A 130 10.75 -15.18 3.67
N ALA A 131 11.65 -16.03 4.18
CA ALA A 131 13.02 -15.65 4.51
C ALA A 131 13.80 -15.12 3.29
N LEU A 132 13.69 -15.78 2.14
CA LEU A 132 14.32 -15.35 0.90
C LEU A 132 13.77 -14.01 0.39
N MET A 133 12.45 -13.81 0.50
CA MET A 133 11.82 -12.54 0.13
C MET A 133 12.29 -11.39 1.04
N ILE A 134 12.39 -11.62 2.35
CA ILE A 134 12.93 -10.65 3.32
C ILE A 134 14.39 -10.34 3.02
N GLN A 135 15.23 -11.36 2.81
CA GLN A 135 16.65 -11.19 2.47
C GLN A 135 16.81 -10.40 1.17
N LYS A 136 16.03 -10.72 0.14
CA LYS A 136 16.02 -9.98 -1.13
C LYS A 136 15.68 -8.49 -0.92
N ARG A 137 14.67 -8.20 -0.10
CA ARG A 137 14.31 -6.83 0.25
C ARG A 137 15.44 -6.13 1.02
N GLN A 138 16.11 -6.84 1.92
CA GLN A 138 17.24 -6.31 2.71
C GLN A 138 18.42 -5.88 1.85
N VAL A 139 18.67 -6.51 0.69
CA VAL A 139 19.75 -6.11 -0.23
C VAL A 139 19.64 -4.65 -0.69
N GLU A 140 18.42 -4.11 -0.73
CA GLU A 140 18.17 -2.70 -1.06
C GLU A 140 18.63 -1.75 0.06
N PHE A 141 18.96 -2.27 1.25
CA PHE A 141 19.34 -1.54 2.46
C PHE A 141 20.69 -2.02 3.02
N PRO A 142 21.81 -1.87 2.28
CA PRO A 142 23.10 -2.46 2.64
C PRO A 142 23.73 -1.87 3.91
N HIS A 143 23.19 -0.77 4.43
CA HIS A 143 23.66 -0.11 5.65
C HIS A 143 23.08 -0.72 6.94
N LEU A 144 22.06 -1.57 6.84
CA LEU A 144 21.43 -2.19 7.99
C LEU A 144 22.18 -3.44 8.46
N ALA A 145 22.06 -3.73 9.76
CA ALA A 145 22.63 -4.94 10.34
C ALA A 145 21.99 -6.21 9.74
N PRO A 146 22.70 -7.34 9.76
CA PRO A 146 22.14 -8.63 9.38
C PRO A 146 20.90 -8.98 10.21
N LEU A 147 19.86 -9.50 9.56
CA LEU A 147 18.62 -9.91 10.21
C LEU A 147 18.78 -11.24 10.93
N ASN A 148 18.15 -11.37 12.10
CA ASN A 148 18.10 -12.62 12.87
C ASN A 148 16.92 -13.49 12.41
N ILE A 149 17.00 -14.08 11.21
CA ILE A 149 15.91 -14.88 10.63
C ILE A 149 15.98 -16.32 11.15
N LYS A 150 14.84 -16.84 11.60
CA LYS A 150 14.59 -18.22 12.03
C LYS A 150 13.60 -18.88 11.08
N ILE A 151 14.07 -19.85 10.29
CA ILE A 151 13.21 -20.61 9.39
C ILE A 151 12.44 -21.64 10.21
N VAL A 152 11.14 -21.73 9.96
CA VAL A 152 10.20 -22.64 10.64
C VAL A 152 9.38 -23.41 9.61
N ASP A 153 8.89 -24.56 9.98
CA ASP A 153 7.97 -25.35 9.17
C ASP A 153 6.51 -25.21 9.64
N ALA A 154 5.57 -25.35 8.69
CA ALA A 154 4.17 -25.41 9.05
C ALA A 154 3.85 -26.74 9.75
N ASN A 155 2.94 -26.69 10.73
CA ASN A 155 2.52 -27.83 11.52
C ASN A 155 3.59 -28.45 12.45
N ASP A 156 4.73 -27.80 12.58
CA ASP A 156 5.74 -28.14 13.56
C ASP A 156 5.22 -28.02 15.01
N LYS A 157 6.01 -28.54 15.94
CA LYS A 157 5.73 -28.38 17.37
C LYS A 157 5.75 -26.90 17.74
N SER A 158 5.00 -26.57 18.80
CA SER A 158 5.03 -25.23 19.38
C SER A 158 6.45 -24.83 19.78
N LEU A 159 6.85 -23.64 19.37
CA LEU A 159 8.14 -23.04 19.69
C LEU A 159 7.98 -22.13 20.91
N PRO A 160 8.58 -22.45 22.05
CA PRO A 160 8.52 -21.58 23.23
C PRO A 160 9.35 -20.31 22.99
N LEU A 161 8.74 -19.16 23.18
CA LEU A 161 9.43 -17.85 23.17
C LEU A 161 9.74 -17.40 24.60
N THR A 162 8.77 -17.59 25.50
CA THR A 162 8.88 -17.27 26.93
C THR A 162 8.18 -18.35 27.77
N ALA A 163 8.11 -18.16 29.07
CA ALA A 163 7.36 -19.08 29.94
C ALA A 163 5.85 -19.10 29.63
N ASN A 164 5.31 -17.98 29.11
CA ASN A 164 3.88 -17.79 28.90
C ASN A 164 3.46 -17.83 27.44
N LEU A 165 4.37 -17.55 26.51
CA LEU A 165 4.06 -17.42 25.09
C LEU A 165 4.84 -18.43 24.25
N LYS A 166 4.10 -19.13 23.38
CA LYS A 166 4.66 -19.99 22.34
C LYS A 166 4.04 -19.64 21.01
N ILE A 167 4.76 -19.91 19.94
CA ILE A 167 4.26 -19.74 18.57
C ILE A 167 4.21 -21.08 17.85
N ARG A 168 3.27 -21.19 16.92
CA ARG A 168 3.16 -22.30 15.98
C ARG A 168 2.65 -21.78 14.66
N PHE A 169 3.07 -22.41 13.56
CA PHE A 169 2.61 -22.11 12.22
C PHE A 169 1.74 -23.24 11.69
N PHE A 170 0.72 -22.90 10.89
CA PHE A 170 -0.07 -23.88 10.16
C PHE A 170 -0.20 -23.46 8.69
N GLY A 171 -0.22 -24.45 7.79
CA GLY A 171 -0.29 -24.18 6.35
C GLY A 171 -1.61 -23.53 5.95
N LEU A 172 -1.55 -22.59 5.02
CA LEU A 172 -2.70 -21.93 4.39
C LEU A 172 -2.50 -21.88 2.90
N THR A 173 -3.61 -21.83 2.17
CA THR A 173 -3.58 -21.54 0.74
C THR A 173 -3.72 -20.03 0.50
N HIS A 174 -2.80 -19.48 -0.27
CA HIS A 174 -2.81 -18.11 -0.76
C HIS A 174 -2.20 -18.07 -2.16
N SER A 175 -1.75 -16.91 -2.64
CA SER A 175 -1.16 -16.72 -3.98
C SER A 175 0.36 -16.81 -4.03
N ILE A 176 1.03 -17.04 -2.92
CA ILE A 176 2.48 -17.16 -2.79
C ILE A 176 2.82 -18.43 -2.01
N PRO A 177 3.91 -19.13 -2.36
CA PRO A 177 4.31 -20.37 -1.70
C PRO A 177 4.50 -20.21 -0.20
N GLU A 178 4.26 -21.30 0.53
CA GLU A 178 4.53 -21.40 1.97
C GLU A 178 3.80 -20.39 2.84
N SER A 179 2.63 -19.90 2.39
CA SER A 179 1.78 -19.05 3.22
C SER A 179 1.30 -19.82 4.45
N THR A 180 1.30 -19.16 5.60
CA THR A 180 0.95 -19.75 6.89
C THR A 180 0.09 -18.82 7.72
N GLY A 181 -0.80 -19.44 8.51
CA GLY A 181 -1.37 -18.78 9.66
C GLY A 181 -0.49 -18.99 10.89
N ILE A 182 -0.68 -18.14 11.87
CA ILE A 182 0.07 -18.10 13.12
C ILE A 182 -0.87 -18.44 14.27
N ILE A 183 -0.42 -19.33 15.17
CA ILE A 183 -1.07 -19.63 16.45
C ILE A 183 -0.13 -19.12 17.55
N ILE A 184 -0.61 -18.20 18.38
CA ILE A 184 0.08 -17.75 19.58
C ILE A 184 -0.60 -18.42 20.76
N GLU A 185 0.09 -19.36 21.38
CA GLU A 185 -0.40 -20.08 22.55
C GLU A 185 -0.15 -19.23 23.79
N THR A 186 -1.22 -18.94 24.53
CA THR A 186 -1.20 -18.17 25.78
C THR A 186 -1.76 -18.99 26.92
N PRO A 187 -1.57 -18.58 28.19
CA PRO A 187 -2.15 -19.27 29.33
C PRO A 187 -3.70 -19.33 29.34
N TYR A 188 -4.37 -18.48 28.54
CA TYR A 188 -5.84 -18.38 28.52
C TYR A 188 -6.47 -19.04 27.30
N GLY A 189 -5.67 -19.43 26.34
CA GLY A 189 -6.08 -20.03 25.07
C GLY A 189 -5.29 -19.46 23.91
N ASP A 190 -5.58 -19.95 22.73
CA ASP A 190 -4.83 -19.64 21.52
C ASP A 190 -5.37 -18.38 20.84
N ILE A 191 -4.45 -17.55 20.33
CA ILE A 191 -4.75 -16.46 19.38
C ILE A 191 -4.35 -16.97 18.00
N VAL A 192 -5.30 -16.99 17.08
CA VAL A 192 -5.10 -17.46 15.70
C VAL A 192 -5.19 -16.28 14.74
N ASN A 193 -4.16 -16.09 13.94
CA ASN A 193 -4.11 -15.11 12.85
C ASN A 193 -3.89 -15.85 11.53
N THR A 194 -4.82 -15.70 10.58
CA THR A 194 -4.67 -16.36 9.27
C THR A 194 -3.61 -15.69 8.40
N GLY A 195 -3.29 -14.40 8.61
CA GLY A 195 -2.76 -13.61 7.51
C GLY A 195 -3.74 -13.63 6.34
N ASP A 196 -3.24 -13.64 5.11
CA ASP A 196 -4.05 -13.71 3.91
C ASP A 196 -4.46 -15.16 3.61
N VAL A 197 -5.74 -15.37 3.30
CA VAL A 197 -6.28 -16.72 3.14
C VAL A 197 -7.20 -16.84 1.94
N ARG A 198 -7.05 -17.96 1.25
CA ARG A 198 -7.96 -18.50 0.23
C ARG A 198 -8.17 -19.99 0.51
N VAL A 199 -9.20 -20.58 -0.06
CA VAL A 199 -9.43 -22.02 0.01
C VAL A 199 -9.40 -22.58 -1.41
N GLU A 200 -8.49 -23.53 -1.67
CA GLU A 200 -8.48 -24.23 -2.94
C GLU A 200 -9.69 -25.16 -3.00
N ASN A 201 -10.42 -25.10 -4.11
CA ASN A 201 -11.70 -25.79 -4.21
C ASN A 201 -11.97 -26.24 -5.64
N GLU A 202 -12.89 -27.19 -5.81
CA GLU A 202 -13.48 -27.54 -7.09
C GLU A 202 -15.00 -27.31 -7.01
N ASN A 203 -15.49 -26.30 -7.75
CA ASN A 203 -16.90 -25.92 -7.76
C ASN A 203 -17.51 -25.67 -6.36
N GLY A 204 -16.76 -25.07 -5.46
CA GLY A 204 -17.17 -24.78 -4.08
C GLY A 204 -16.99 -25.94 -3.10
N VAL A 205 -16.38 -27.03 -3.54
CA VAL A 205 -15.98 -28.15 -2.65
C VAL A 205 -14.49 -27.99 -2.35
N PRO A 206 -14.10 -27.77 -1.08
CA PRO A 206 -12.70 -27.61 -0.71
C PRO A 206 -11.86 -28.85 -1.05
N ALA A 207 -10.63 -28.62 -1.47
CA ALA A 207 -9.67 -29.69 -1.72
C ALA A 207 -9.30 -30.43 -0.43
N GLU A 208 -8.93 -31.70 -0.55
CA GLU A 208 -8.59 -32.55 0.62
C GLU A 208 -7.46 -31.91 1.48
N LYS A 209 -6.47 -31.31 0.84
CA LYS A 209 -5.38 -30.61 1.53
C LYS A 209 -5.86 -29.50 2.48
N GLU A 210 -6.98 -28.83 2.16
CA GLU A 210 -7.54 -27.79 3.01
C GLU A 210 -8.04 -28.38 4.35
N PHE A 211 -8.76 -29.50 4.30
CA PHE A 211 -9.19 -30.19 5.52
C PHE A 211 -8.01 -30.64 6.38
N GLU A 212 -6.92 -31.14 5.76
CA GLU A 212 -5.72 -31.56 6.48
C GLU A 212 -5.06 -30.38 7.22
N GLN A 213 -4.97 -29.21 6.59
CA GLN A 213 -4.37 -28.02 7.20
C GLN A 213 -5.14 -27.54 8.43
N TYR A 214 -6.48 -27.66 8.43
CA TYR A 214 -7.32 -27.21 9.54
C TYR A 214 -7.55 -28.27 10.63
N LYS A 215 -7.13 -29.52 10.45
CA LYS A 215 -7.22 -30.58 11.49
C LYS A 215 -6.56 -30.19 12.81
N ILE A 216 -5.55 -29.32 12.77
CA ILE A 216 -4.83 -28.82 13.94
C ILE A 216 -5.76 -28.16 14.97
N PHE A 217 -6.93 -27.67 14.56
CA PHE A 217 -7.87 -26.95 15.44
C PHE A 217 -8.87 -27.83 16.16
N LYS A 218 -8.95 -29.13 15.85
CA LYS A 218 -9.98 -30.03 16.36
C LYS A 218 -10.10 -30.05 17.90
N ASP A 219 -8.95 -29.98 18.60
CA ASP A 219 -8.90 -30.08 20.07
C ASP A 219 -8.27 -28.83 20.71
N ARG A 220 -8.26 -27.68 20.00
CA ARG A 220 -7.67 -26.44 20.49
C ARG A 220 -8.71 -25.51 21.12
N ASN A 221 -8.28 -24.82 22.17
CA ASN A 221 -9.02 -23.73 22.79
C ASN A 221 -8.67 -22.41 22.12
N VAL A 222 -9.29 -22.10 20.98
CA VAL A 222 -9.06 -20.83 20.28
C VAL A 222 -9.83 -19.72 20.99
N LEU A 223 -9.10 -18.85 21.67
CA LEU A 223 -9.64 -17.73 22.41
C LEU A 223 -10.00 -16.56 21.49
N LEU A 224 -9.09 -16.20 20.58
CA LEU A 224 -9.29 -15.14 19.58
C LEU A 224 -8.95 -15.65 18.18
N PHE A 225 -9.85 -15.40 17.26
CA PHE A 225 -9.63 -15.65 15.84
C PHE A 225 -9.60 -14.32 15.08
N THR A 226 -8.51 -14.08 14.34
CA THR A 226 -8.37 -12.93 13.43
C THR A 226 -8.19 -13.44 12.00
N MET A 227 -8.91 -12.82 11.04
CA MET A 227 -9.00 -13.35 9.69
C MET A 227 -9.11 -12.25 8.64
N ASP A 228 -8.49 -12.50 7.48
CA ASP A 228 -8.55 -11.71 6.24
C ASP A 228 -9.99 -11.38 5.82
N SER A 229 -10.23 -10.11 5.50
CA SER A 229 -11.55 -9.61 5.08
C SER A 229 -11.59 -9.12 3.64
N THR A 230 -10.51 -9.21 2.89
CA THR A 230 -10.33 -8.58 1.57
C THR A 230 -11.42 -8.99 0.56
N GLY A 231 -11.78 -10.27 0.52
CA GLY A 231 -12.74 -10.79 -0.46
C GLY A 231 -14.19 -10.92 0.04
N ILE A 232 -14.52 -10.48 1.26
CA ILE A 232 -15.82 -10.68 1.93
C ILE A 232 -17.04 -10.14 1.15
N GLU A 233 -16.87 -9.06 0.37
CA GLU A 233 -17.93 -8.45 -0.42
C GLU A 233 -18.37 -9.31 -1.62
N LYS A 234 -17.50 -10.23 -2.07
CA LYS A 234 -17.74 -11.07 -3.24
C LYS A 234 -18.47 -12.36 -2.82
N PRO A 235 -19.69 -12.63 -3.31
CA PRO A 235 -20.42 -13.84 -2.95
C PRO A 235 -19.79 -15.09 -3.57
N GLY A 236 -20.13 -16.24 -3.00
CA GLY A 236 -19.74 -17.56 -3.52
C GLY A 236 -18.27 -17.90 -3.31
N TRP A 237 -17.72 -18.69 -4.20
CA TRP A 237 -16.37 -19.23 -4.18
C TRP A 237 -15.53 -18.69 -5.34
N SER A 238 -14.22 -18.60 -5.13
CA SER A 238 -13.27 -18.24 -6.20
C SER A 238 -13.14 -19.39 -7.19
N PRO A 239 -12.87 -19.12 -8.49
CA PRO A 239 -12.41 -20.16 -9.39
C PRO A 239 -11.15 -20.85 -8.84
N SER A 240 -11.06 -22.18 -8.95
CA SER A 240 -9.88 -22.90 -8.49
C SER A 240 -8.65 -22.56 -9.34
N GLU A 241 -7.46 -22.59 -8.71
CA GLU A 241 -6.21 -22.42 -9.46
C GLU A 241 -6.05 -23.51 -10.54
N ALA A 242 -6.47 -24.74 -10.22
CA ALA A 242 -6.47 -25.84 -11.18
C ALA A 242 -7.32 -25.54 -12.41
N SER A 243 -8.51 -24.93 -12.24
CA SER A 243 -9.37 -24.51 -13.35
C SER A 243 -8.73 -23.40 -14.18
N ILE A 244 -8.14 -22.40 -13.51
CA ILE A 244 -7.40 -21.31 -14.17
C ILE A 244 -6.26 -21.88 -15.03
N LEU A 245 -5.44 -22.75 -14.46
CA LEU A 245 -4.32 -23.36 -15.16
C LEU A 245 -4.76 -24.21 -16.35
N LYS A 246 -5.86 -24.96 -16.21
CA LYS A 246 -6.44 -25.72 -17.32
C LYS A 246 -6.89 -24.82 -18.48
N ASN A 247 -7.52 -23.70 -18.18
CA ASN A 247 -7.95 -22.75 -19.20
C ASN A 247 -6.75 -22.10 -19.89
N ILE A 248 -5.73 -21.67 -19.12
CA ILE A 248 -4.50 -21.10 -19.69
C ILE A 248 -3.76 -22.13 -20.53
N ASP A 249 -3.68 -23.40 -20.08
CA ASP A 249 -3.06 -24.49 -20.83
C ASP A 249 -3.72 -24.68 -22.23
N SER A 250 -5.06 -24.64 -22.26
CA SER A 250 -5.81 -24.71 -23.51
C SER A 250 -5.52 -23.52 -24.45
N ILE A 251 -5.33 -22.32 -23.88
CA ILE A 251 -4.95 -21.13 -24.63
C ILE A 251 -3.53 -21.28 -25.18
N VAL A 252 -2.58 -21.77 -24.37
CA VAL A 252 -1.18 -22.01 -24.79
C VAL A 252 -1.09 -23.02 -25.88
N ALA A 253 -1.88 -24.12 -25.78
CA ALA A 253 -1.95 -25.17 -26.80
C ALA A 253 -2.44 -24.66 -28.15
N SER A 254 -3.41 -23.75 -28.15
CA SER A 254 -4.06 -23.23 -29.37
C SER A 254 -3.40 -21.97 -29.94
N ALA A 255 -2.44 -21.35 -29.24
CA ALA A 255 -1.82 -20.10 -29.67
C ALA A 255 -0.96 -20.29 -30.94
N PRO A 256 -1.30 -19.63 -32.09
CA PRO A 256 -0.61 -19.84 -33.34
C PRO A 256 0.77 -19.19 -33.40
N GLY A 257 1.00 -18.13 -32.67
CA GLY A 257 2.24 -17.35 -32.59
C GLY A 257 2.87 -17.39 -31.22
N ARG A 258 3.49 -16.26 -30.84
CA ARG A 258 4.00 -16.06 -29.49
C ARG A 258 2.85 -15.99 -28.52
N ILE A 259 3.09 -16.46 -27.30
CA ILE A 259 2.18 -16.24 -26.19
C ILE A 259 2.84 -15.32 -25.16
N ILE A 260 2.10 -14.34 -24.68
CA ILE A 260 2.54 -13.35 -23.69
C ILE A 260 1.62 -13.47 -22.48
N LEU A 261 2.15 -13.97 -21.37
CA LEU A 261 1.43 -14.18 -20.13
C LEU A 261 1.81 -13.06 -19.15
N ALA A 262 0.91 -12.12 -18.91
CA ALA A 262 1.12 -11.03 -17.96
C ALA A 262 0.43 -11.35 -16.65
N THR A 263 1.20 -11.42 -15.55
CA THR A 263 0.71 -11.74 -14.21
C THR A 263 1.45 -10.94 -13.15
N PHE A 264 0.99 -11.01 -11.91
CA PHE A 264 1.74 -10.48 -10.77
C PHE A 264 3.02 -11.27 -10.56
N SER A 265 4.12 -10.58 -10.30
CA SER A 265 5.41 -11.25 -10.04
C SER A 265 5.39 -12.10 -8.77
N SER A 266 4.48 -11.84 -7.85
CA SER A 266 4.28 -12.60 -6.62
C SER A 266 3.52 -13.93 -6.82
N GLN A 267 2.90 -14.16 -7.97
CA GLN A 267 2.18 -15.39 -8.31
C GLN A 267 3.18 -16.53 -8.68
N ILE A 268 4.01 -16.91 -7.71
CA ILE A 268 5.16 -17.80 -7.94
C ILE A 268 4.72 -19.18 -8.45
N GLU A 269 3.71 -19.78 -7.82
CA GLU A 269 3.19 -21.08 -8.24
C GLU A 269 2.68 -21.05 -9.69
N ARG A 270 2.01 -19.98 -10.08
CA ARG A 270 1.52 -19.79 -11.45
C ARG A 270 2.66 -19.60 -12.44
N ILE A 271 3.73 -18.89 -12.07
CA ILE A 271 4.93 -18.73 -12.89
C ILE A 271 5.61 -20.07 -13.11
N ILE A 272 5.70 -20.90 -12.08
CA ILE A 272 6.22 -22.28 -12.17
C ILE A 272 5.40 -23.08 -13.17
N GLU A 273 4.07 -23.03 -13.08
CA GLU A 273 3.19 -23.74 -14.01
C GLU A 273 3.27 -23.21 -15.44
N PHE A 274 3.47 -21.91 -15.64
CA PHE A 274 3.72 -21.35 -16.97
C PHE A 274 5.01 -21.88 -17.59
N ILE A 275 6.08 -22.04 -16.81
CA ILE A 275 7.34 -22.65 -17.27
C ILE A 275 7.09 -24.13 -17.62
N ASN A 276 6.34 -24.87 -16.80
CA ASN A 276 5.95 -26.25 -17.09
C ASN A 276 5.12 -26.37 -18.37
N MET A 277 4.14 -25.47 -18.58
CA MET A 277 3.35 -25.41 -19.82
C MET A 277 4.23 -25.15 -21.03
N ALA A 278 5.14 -24.17 -20.94
CA ALA A 278 6.08 -23.88 -22.03
C ALA A 278 6.88 -25.11 -22.43
N ARG A 279 7.36 -25.88 -21.47
CA ARG A 279 8.08 -27.13 -21.68
C ARG A 279 7.21 -28.16 -22.40
N ARG A 280 5.96 -28.39 -21.94
CA ARG A 280 5.02 -29.33 -22.57
C ARG A 280 4.79 -29.02 -24.05
N TYR A 281 4.72 -27.73 -24.40
CA TYR A 281 4.47 -27.29 -25.79
C TYR A 281 5.74 -26.94 -26.57
N GLY A 282 6.92 -27.26 -26.01
CA GLY A 282 8.21 -27.04 -26.68
C GLY A 282 8.46 -25.58 -27.01
N ARG A 283 8.12 -24.68 -26.09
CA ARG A 283 8.36 -23.24 -26.18
C ARG A 283 9.51 -22.83 -25.28
N ASN A 284 10.36 -21.91 -25.72
CA ASN A 284 11.35 -21.24 -24.88
C ASN A 284 10.69 -20.10 -24.11
N VAL A 285 11.11 -19.90 -22.85
CA VAL A 285 10.55 -18.90 -21.96
C VAL A 285 11.44 -17.67 -21.90
N LEU A 286 10.84 -16.51 -22.06
CA LEU A 286 11.48 -15.20 -21.89
C LEU A 286 10.83 -14.51 -20.69
N ILE A 287 11.65 -14.01 -19.76
CA ILE A 287 11.16 -13.35 -18.55
C ILE A 287 11.39 -11.85 -18.66
N GLU A 288 10.32 -11.05 -18.50
CA GLU A 288 10.40 -9.60 -18.54
C GLU A 288 9.75 -8.91 -17.34
N GLY A 289 10.43 -7.86 -16.85
CA GLY A 289 10.13 -7.16 -15.60
C GLY A 289 11.14 -7.47 -14.51
N ARG A 290 11.63 -6.44 -13.80
CA ARG A 290 12.67 -6.59 -12.77
C ARG A 290 12.25 -7.54 -11.64
N SER A 291 11.08 -7.32 -11.07
CA SER A 291 10.54 -8.18 -10.00
C SER A 291 10.31 -9.62 -10.46
N MET A 292 9.83 -9.80 -11.71
CA MET A 292 9.63 -11.13 -12.30
C MET A 292 10.96 -11.89 -12.44
N LYS A 293 11.98 -11.26 -13.03
CA LYS A 293 13.32 -11.84 -13.17
C LYS A 293 13.90 -12.25 -11.80
N ALA A 294 13.78 -11.37 -10.82
CA ALA A 294 14.28 -11.63 -9.48
C ALA A 294 13.53 -12.78 -8.77
N ASN A 295 12.23 -12.95 -9.00
CA ASN A 295 11.48 -14.07 -8.44
C ASN A 295 11.79 -15.38 -9.16
N VAL A 296 12.03 -15.35 -10.48
CA VAL A 296 12.46 -16.54 -11.23
C VAL A 296 13.86 -17.01 -10.76
N GLU A 297 14.76 -16.11 -10.35
CA GLU A 297 16.02 -16.51 -9.73
C GLU A 297 15.83 -17.20 -8.37
N ILE A 298 14.83 -16.81 -7.57
CA ILE A 298 14.45 -17.54 -6.34
C ILE A 298 13.91 -18.93 -6.68
N ILE A 299 13.01 -19.02 -7.65
CA ILE A 299 12.46 -20.30 -8.14
C ILE A 299 13.59 -21.23 -8.55
N LYS A 300 14.58 -20.71 -9.27
CA LYS A 300 15.77 -21.45 -9.71
C LYS A 300 16.66 -21.87 -8.55
N HIS A 301 16.90 -20.97 -7.59
CA HIS A 301 17.71 -21.25 -6.40
C HIS A 301 17.13 -22.39 -5.56
N LEU A 302 15.80 -22.39 -5.39
CA LEU A 302 15.09 -23.43 -4.67
C LEU A 302 14.81 -24.70 -5.50
N ASN A 303 15.23 -24.76 -6.78
CA ASN A 303 14.97 -25.85 -7.69
C ASN A 303 13.47 -26.25 -7.79
N LEU A 304 12.55 -25.27 -7.73
CA LEU A 304 11.12 -25.50 -7.76
C LEU A 304 10.62 -25.94 -9.16
N VAL A 305 11.35 -25.60 -10.23
CA VAL A 305 11.09 -26.03 -11.59
C VAL A 305 12.38 -26.01 -12.40
N ASP A 306 12.48 -26.89 -13.41
CA ASP A 306 13.59 -26.84 -14.34
C ASP A 306 13.50 -25.60 -15.26
N THR A 307 14.43 -24.68 -15.06
CA THR A 307 14.52 -23.40 -15.79
C THR A 307 15.41 -23.43 -17.02
N SER A 308 15.84 -24.62 -17.50
CA SER A 308 16.75 -24.77 -18.64
C SER A 308 16.21 -24.18 -19.94
N ILE A 309 14.88 -24.05 -20.08
CA ILE A 309 14.21 -23.42 -21.22
C ILE A 309 14.05 -21.91 -21.11
N VAL A 310 14.49 -21.31 -19.97
CA VAL A 310 14.47 -19.86 -19.80
C VAL A 310 15.70 -19.27 -20.51
N ILE A 311 15.44 -18.45 -21.51
CA ILE A 311 16.50 -17.86 -22.36
C ILE A 311 16.54 -16.34 -22.22
N PRO A 312 17.68 -15.69 -22.52
CA PRO A 312 17.77 -14.23 -22.56
C PRO A 312 16.79 -13.60 -23.56
N ILE A 313 16.25 -12.42 -23.22
CA ILE A 313 15.30 -11.71 -24.09
C ILE A 313 15.93 -11.28 -25.43
N GLU A 314 17.24 -11.06 -25.44
CA GLU A 314 18.03 -10.74 -26.63
C GLU A 314 17.99 -11.84 -27.68
N ASP A 315 17.72 -13.06 -27.26
CA ASP A 315 17.69 -14.24 -28.12
C ASP A 315 16.31 -14.48 -28.79
N ILE A 316 15.35 -13.58 -28.59
CA ILE A 316 13.98 -13.70 -29.09
C ILE A 316 13.92 -13.97 -30.61
N THR A 317 14.82 -13.39 -31.39
CA THR A 317 14.86 -13.53 -32.85
C THR A 317 15.49 -14.83 -33.32
N LYS A 318 16.11 -15.62 -32.43
CA LYS A 318 16.71 -16.92 -32.76
C LYS A 318 15.68 -18.04 -32.92
N TYR A 319 14.47 -17.80 -32.47
CA TYR A 319 13.41 -18.82 -32.47
C TYR A 319 12.16 -18.33 -33.19
N PRO A 320 11.43 -19.22 -33.85
CA PRO A 320 10.17 -18.85 -34.49
C PRO A 320 9.12 -18.45 -33.46
N PRO A 321 8.17 -17.56 -33.81
CA PRO A 321 7.18 -17.00 -32.86
C PRO A 321 6.40 -18.08 -32.07
N ASN A 322 5.97 -19.15 -32.71
CA ASN A 322 5.23 -20.25 -32.06
C ASN A 322 6.08 -21.09 -31.08
N LYS A 323 7.39 -20.85 -31.00
CA LYS A 323 8.29 -21.47 -30.03
C LYS A 323 8.68 -20.51 -28.87
N ILE A 324 7.96 -19.43 -28.72
CA ILE A 324 8.23 -18.41 -27.71
C ILE A 324 7.03 -18.26 -26.77
N MET A 325 7.33 -18.22 -25.46
CA MET A 325 6.45 -17.78 -24.40
C MET A 325 7.13 -16.64 -23.64
N ILE A 326 6.47 -15.51 -23.47
CA ILE A 326 6.96 -14.38 -22.67
C ILE A 326 6.14 -14.31 -21.38
N ILE A 327 6.78 -14.41 -20.22
CA ILE A 327 6.16 -14.18 -18.92
C ILE A 327 6.59 -12.79 -18.46
N THR A 328 5.63 -11.91 -18.16
CA THR A 328 5.92 -10.49 -17.96
C THR A 328 5.08 -9.85 -16.85
N THR A 329 5.60 -8.75 -16.32
CA THR A 329 4.85 -7.82 -15.46
C THR A 329 4.14 -6.75 -16.29
N GLY A 330 3.29 -5.94 -15.64
CA GLY A 330 2.62 -4.79 -16.26
C GLY A 330 1.15 -5.03 -16.59
N ALA A 331 0.55 -6.08 -16.05
CA ALA A 331 -0.87 -6.37 -16.22
C ALA A 331 -1.78 -5.32 -15.53
N GLN A 332 -1.23 -4.47 -14.66
CA GLN A 332 -1.92 -3.36 -14.00
C GLN A 332 -1.80 -2.02 -14.75
N GLY A 333 -1.12 -2.00 -15.88
CA GLY A 333 -0.97 -0.81 -16.71
C GLY A 333 0.05 0.20 -16.19
N GLU A 334 0.96 -0.21 -15.32
CA GLU A 334 2.04 0.63 -14.81
C GLU A 334 2.89 1.16 -15.97
N GLU A 335 3.14 2.46 -15.99
CA GLU A 335 3.70 3.17 -17.15
C GLU A 335 5.05 2.62 -17.63
N PHE A 336 5.90 2.24 -16.68
CA PHE A 336 7.25 1.74 -16.97
C PHE A 336 7.35 0.21 -16.99
N ALA A 337 6.26 -0.50 -16.79
CA ALA A 337 6.26 -1.95 -16.80
C ALA A 337 6.51 -2.53 -18.19
N ALA A 338 6.97 -3.78 -18.25
CA ALA A 338 7.41 -4.39 -19.51
C ALA A 338 6.27 -4.48 -20.54
N LEU A 339 5.07 -4.93 -20.12
CA LEU A 339 3.94 -5.04 -21.04
C LEU A 339 3.48 -3.67 -21.59
N MET A 340 3.47 -2.63 -20.76
CA MET A 340 3.15 -1.27 -21.21
C MET A 340 4.16 -0.78 -22.25
N ARG A 341 5.46 -1.02 -22.03
CA ARG A 341 6.49 -0.68 -23.02
C ARG A 341 6.33 -1.46 -24.33
N MET A 342 5.92 -2.75 -24.26
CA MET A 342 5.59 -3.53 -25.47
C MET A 342 4.40 -2.92 -26.21
N SER A 343 3.33 -2.57 -25.50
CA SER A 343 2.12 -1.98 -26.07
C SER A 343 2.36 -0.61 -26.71
N ASN A 344 3.25 0.21 -26.13
CA ASN A 344 3.61 1.54 -26.65
C ASN A 344 4.73 1.51 -27.70
N LYS A 345 5.21 0.33 -28.11
CA LYS A 345 6.33 0.15 -29.06
C LYS A 345 7.68 0.71 -28.56
N THR A 346 7.84 0.90 -27.24
CA THR A 346 9.09 1.41 -26.63
C THR A 346 9.95 0.31 -26.03
N HIS A 347 9.47 -0.94 -26.02
CA HIS A 347 10.27 -2.06 -25.54
C HIS A 347 11.45 -2.34 -26.50
N LYS A 348 12.66 -2.59 -25.94
CA LYS A 348 13.88 -2.70 -26.74
C LYS A 348 13.87 -3.87 -27.72
N PHE A 349 13.37 -5.03 -27.29
CA PHE A 349 13.49 -6.29 -28.04
C PHE A 349 12.16 -6.80 -28.61
N VAL A 350 11.03 -6.51 -27.97
CA VAL A 350 9.72 -7.06 -28.34
C VAL A 350 8.90 -6.03 -29.12
N ARG A 351 8.40 -6.43 -30.27
CA ARG A 351 7.34 -5.74 -31.02
C ARG A 351 6.16 -6.68 -31.11
N LEU A 352 4.99 -6.19 -30.71
CA LEU A 352 3.75 -6.98 -30.77
C LEU A 352 3.33 -7.20 -32.21
N GLU A 353 2.82 -8.39 -32.50
CA GLU A 353 2.41 -8.82 -33.81
C GLU A 353 0.96 -9.36 -33.77
N ARG A 354 0.29 -9.34 -34.91
CA ARG A 354 -1.09 -9.84 -35.06
C ARG A 354 -1.25 -11.30 -34.63
N SER A 355 -0.20 -12.12 -34.82
CA SER A 355 -0.17 -13.53 -34.42
C SER A 355 -0.01 -13.79 -32.94
N ASP A 356 0.30 -12.74 -32.15
CA ASP A 356 0.51 -12.87 -30.70
C ASP A 356 -0.80 -13.13 -29.97
N THR A 357 -0.73 -13.97 -28.96
CA THR A 357 -1.81 -14.15 -27.97
C THR A 357 -1.34 -13.59 -26.62
N ILE A 358 -2.07 -12.62 -26.10
CA ILE A 358 -1.74 -11.92 -24.85
C ILE A 358 -2.79 -12.26 -23.81
N VAL A 359 -2.36 -12.83 -22.68
CA VAL A 359 -3.24 -13.19 -21.57
C VAL A 359 -2.93 -12.26 -20.39
N LEU A 360 -3.92 -11.50 -19.94
CA LEU A 360 -3.85 -10.69 -18.72
C LEU A 360 -4.37 -11.53 -17.55
N SER A 361 -3.46 -12.29 -16.93
CA SER A 361 -3.74 -13.19 -15.81
C SER A 361 -3.63 -12.42 -14.48
N SER A 362 -4.43 -11.36 -14.34
CA SER A 362 -4.55 -10.55 -13.14
C SER A 362 -5.91 -9.86 -13.07
N SER A 363 -6.43 -9.64 -11.88
CA SER A 363 -7.55 -8.70 -11.64
C SER A 363 -7.04 -7.29 -11.43
N ALA A 364 -7.90 -6.29 -11.61
CA ALA A 364 -7.56 -4.91 -11.30
C ALA A 364 -7.33 -4.73 -9.79
N ILE A 365 -6.23 -4.11 -9.44
CA ILE A 365 -6.04 -3.53 -8.10
C ILE A 365 -6.86 -2.23 -8.06
N PRO A 366 -7.66 -1.97 -7.01
CA PRO A 366 -8.41 -0.74 -6.88
C PRO A 366 -7.52 0.50 -7.09
N GLY A 367 -7.97 1.43 -7.95
CA GLY A 367 -7.20 2.61 -8.36
C GLY A 367 -6.47 2.46 -9.70
N ASN A 368 -6.21 1.26 -10.19
CA ASN A 368 -5.50 1.03 -11.46
C ASN A 368 -6.41 0.88 -12.69
N GLU A 369 -7.73 1.03 -12.55
CA GLU A 369 -8.71 0.78 -13.62
C GLU A 369 -8.43 1.62 -14.88
N ARG A 370 -8.06 2.89 -14.71
CA ARG A 370 -7.71 3.79 -15.83
C ARG A 370 -6.43 3.35 -16.54
N ALA A 371 -5.43 2.93 -15.79
CA ALA A 371 -4.15 2.47 -16.33
C ALA A 371 -4.33 1.16 -17.12
N ILE A 372 -5.15 0.24 -16.59
CA ILE A 372 -5.50 -1.02 -17.27
C ILE A 372 -6.32 -0.74 -18.53
N ALA A 373 -7.27 0.19 -18.51
CA ALA A 373 -8.02 0.58 -19.71
C ALA A 373 -7.08 1.11 -20.80
N LYS A 374 -6.14 2.02 -20.44
CA LYS A 374 -5.11 2.54 -21.35
C LYS A 374 -4.23 1.42 -21.92
N LEU A 375 -3.80 0.48 -21.07
CA LEU A 375 -3.04 -0.69 -21.53
C LEU A 375 -3.83 -1.51 -22.55
N LYS A 376 -5.10 -1.82 -22.27
CA LYS A 376 -5.98 -2.54 -23.20
C LYS A 376 -6.11 -1.80 -24.53
N ASP A 377 -6.41 -0.50 -24.50
CA ASP A 377 -6.49 0.31 -25.74
C ASP A 377 -5.22 0.21 -26.58
N ASN A 378 -4.05 0.29 -25.94
CA ASN A 378 -2.78 0.16 -26.64
C ASN A 378 -2.58 -1.24 -27.22
N LEU A 379 -2.89 -2.29 -26.46
CA LEU A 379 -2.75 -3.69 -26.91
C LEU A 379 -3.66 -4.01 -28.10
N TYR A 380 -4.93 -3.57 -28.08
CA TYR A 380 -5.87 -3.78 -29.18
C TYR A 380 -5.46 -3.09 -30.50
N ARG A 381 -4.61 -2.05 -30.45
CA ARG A 381 -4.06 -1.39 -31.65
C ARG A 381 -3.05 -2.25 -32.43
N HIS A 382 -2.63 -3.40 -31.88
CA HIS A 382 -1.71 -4.34 -32.53
C HIS A 382 -2.42 -5.49 -33.24
N ASP A 383 -3.77 -5.53 -33.21
CA ASP A 383 -4.60 -6.63 -33.73
C ASP A 383 -4.24 -8.02 -33.15
N SER A 384 -3.55 -8.05 -32.00
CA SER A 384 -3.23 -9.28 -31.26
C SER A 384 -4.47 -9.84 -30.58
N LYS A 385 -4.51 -11.14 -30.35
CA LYS A 385 -5.57 -11.76 -29.56
C LYS A 385 -5.33 -11.47 -28.07
N ILE A 386 -6.27 -10.77 -27.42
CA ILE A 386 -6.18 -10.41 -26.01
C ILE A 386 -7.24 -11.18 -25.22
N ILE A 387 -6.83 -11.79 -24.12
CA ILE A 387 -7.68 -12.57 -23.21
C ILE A 387 -7.51 -12.02 -21.80
N THR A 388 -8.62 -11.70 -21.15
CA THR A 388 -8.62 -11.15 -19.77
C THR A 388 -9.45 -12.05 -18.85
N TYR A 389 -9.36 -11.82 -17.53
CA TYR A 389 -10.17 -12.55 -16.55
C TYR A 389 -11.68 -12.29 -16.68
N ILE A 390 -12.08 -11.28 -17.44
CA ILE A 390 -13.49 -10.99 -17.74
C ILE A 390 -14.00 -11.91 -18.87
N ASP A 391 -13.14 -12.20 -19.84
CA ASP A 391 -13.49 -12.99 -21.03
C ASP A 391 -13.38 -14.50 -20.78
N SER A 392 -12.49 -14.88 -19.87
CA SER A 392 -12.20 -16.27 -19.54
C SER A 392 -11.62 -16.36 -18.14
N ASP A 393 -11.85 -17.46 -17.43
CA ASP A 393 -11.26 -17.73 -16.14
C ASP A 393 -9.74 -17.95 -16.28
N VAL A 394 -8.98 -16.87 -16.36
CA VAL A 394 -7.51 -16.87 -16.46
C VAL A 394 -6.83 -16.27 -15.23
N HIS A 395 -7.61 -15.92 -14.20
CA HIS A 395 -7.08 -15.40 -12.94
C HIS A 395 -8.04 -15.67 -11.78
N THR A 396 -7.46 -15.99 -10.63
CA THR A 396 -8.15 -16.02 -9.34
C THR A 396 -7.37 -15.18 -8.33
N SER A 397 -8.07 -14.56 -7.37
CA SER A 397 -7.49 -13.75 -6.31
C SER A 397 -6.74 -14.63 -5.29
N GLY A 398 -5.75 -14.05 -4.61
CA GLY A 398 -5.12 -14.68 -3.43
C GLY A 398 -6.01 -14.68 -2.20
N HIS A 399 -7.08 -13.86 -2.17
CA HIS A 399 -8.01 -13.71 -1.05
C HIS A 399 -9.34 -14.39 -1.34
N GLY A 400 -9.81 -15.15 -0.35
CA GLY A 400 -11.05 -15.91 -0.43
C GLY A 400 -12.29 -15.02 -0.55
N LYS A 401 -13.28 -15.47 -1.32
CA LYS A 401 -14.62 -14.88 -1.34
C LYS A 401 -15.42 -15.32 -0.11
N ARG A 402 -16.61 -14.76 0.07
CA ARG A 402 -17.46 -15.00 1.25
C ARG A 402 -17.68 -16.49 1.56
N GLY A 403 -17.90 -17.36 0.56
CA GLY A 403 -18.11 -18.78 0.78
C GLY A 403 -16.88 -19.51 1.32
N GLU A 404 -15.68 -19.09 0.88
CA GLU A 404 -14.41 -19.60 1.40
C GLU A 404 -14.20 -19.15 2.84
N LEU A 405 -14.43 -17.85 3.14
CA LEU A 405 -14.32 -17.31 4.49
C LEU A 405 -15.30 -17.98 5.43
N GLU A 406 -16.55 -18.20 4.99
CA GLU A 406 -17.55 -18.96 5.75
C GLU A 406 -17.10 -20.38 6.06
N TRP A 407 -16.46 -21.05 5.10
CA TRP A 407 -15.91 -22.38 5.32
C TRP A 407 -14.78 -22.37 6.37
N VAL A 408 -13.85 -21.43 6.30
CA VAL A 408 -12.75 -21.30 7.27
C VAL A 408 -13.30 -21.07 8.68
N HIS A 409 -14.30 -20.19 8.85
CA HIS A 409 -14.98 -19.99 10.14
C HIS A 409 -15.51 -21.31 10.74
N LYS A 410 -16.02 -22.22 9.91
CA LYS A 410 -16.53 -23.52 10.33
C LYS A 410 -15.44 -24.53 10.71
N GLN A 411 -14.19 -24.30 10.30
CA GLN A 411 -13.06 -25.19 10.62
C GLN A 411 -12.40 -24.83 11.96
N ILE A 412 -12.52 -23.59 12.41
CA ILE A 412 -11.83 -23.08 13.61
C ILE A 412 -12.89 -22.78 14.68
N PRO A 413 -13.00 -23.59 15.76
CA PRO A 413 -13.85 -23.24 16.89
C PRO A 413 -13.19 -22.11 17.71
N TYR A 414 -13.82 -20.95 17.80
CA TYR A 414 -13.28 -19.80 18.49
C TYR A 414 -14.31 -19.15 19.43
N LYS A 415 -13.80 -18.44 20.46
CA LYS A 415 -14.64 -17.68 21.38
C LYS A 415 -14.87 -16.24 20.91
N TYR A 416 -13.80 -15.54 20.51
CA TYR A 416 -13.81 -14.14 20.07
C TYR A 416 -13.37 -14.01 18.63
N PHE A 417 -13.92 -13.02 17.93
CA PHE A 417 -13.57 -12.73 16.54
C PHE A 417 -13.18 -11.27 16.34
N MET A 418 -12.14 -11.05 15.55
CA MET A 418 -11.69 -9.74 15.12
C MET A 418 -11.31 -9.80 13.63
N PRO A 419 -12.09 -9.19 12.73
CA PRO A 419 -11.74 -9.12 11.31
C PRO A 419 -10.52 -8.22 11.10
N ILE A 420 -9.64 -8.61 10.19
CA ILE A 420 -8.42 -7.88 9.80
C ILE A 420 -8.32 -7.79 8.28
N HIS A 421 -7.30 -7.10 7.77
CA HIS A 421 -6.92 -7.01 6.35
C HIS A 421 -8.09 -6.57 5.45
N GLY A 422 -8.55 -5.32 5.63
CA GLY A 422 -9.64 -4.75 4.82
C GLY A 422 -10.03 -3.35 5.25
N ASN A 423 -10.65 -2.63 4.34
CA ASN A 423 -11.29 -1.36 4.64
C ASN A 423 -12.39 -1.55 5.71
N HIS A 424 -12.71 -0.52 6.46
CA HIS A 424 -13.65 -0.61 7.57
C HIS A 424 -15.01 -1.25 7.18
N PHE A 425 -15.53 -0.97 5.97
CA PHE A 425 -16.77 -1.60 5.52
C PHE A 425 -16.64 -3.11 5.34
N ARG A 426 -15.48 -3.61 4.86
CA ARG A 426 -15.20 -5.04 4.73
C ARG A 426 -15.11 -5.72 6.10
N LEU A 427 -14.45 -5.07 7.06
CA LEU A 427 -14.41 -5.56 8.44
C LEU A 427 -15.82 -5.67 9.04
N LYS A 428 -16.68 -4.69 8.79
CA LYS A 428 -18.11 -4.74 9.21
C LYS A 428 -18.87 -5.87 8.54
N MET A 429 -18.71 -6.06 7.23
CA MET A 429 -19.35 -7.17 6.52
C MET A 429 -18.89 -8.53 7.04
N HIS A 430 -17.60 -8.66 7.40
CA HIS A 430 -17.05 -9.89 7.95
C HIS A 430 -17.55 -10.15 9.38
N ALA A 431 -17.69 -9.11 10.19
CA ALA A 431 -18.33 -9.19 11.51
C ALA A 431 -19.78 -9.69 11.41
N GLU A 432 -20.55 -9.21 10.41
CA GLU A 432 -21.91 -9.70 10.15
C GLU A 432 -21.92 -11.18 9.69
N LEU A 433 -20.95 -11.59 8.88
CA LEU A 433 -20.79 -13.01 8.53
C LEU A 433 -20.55 -13.85 9.79
N ALA A 434 -19.59 -13.49 10.64
CA ALA A 434 -19.29 -14.21 11.88
C ALA A 434 -20.52 -14.31 12.80
N ALA A 435 -21.28 -13.22 12.94
CA ALA A 435 -22.53 -13.21 13.70
C ALA A 435 -23.58 -14.15 13.09
N SER A 436 -23.70 -14.19 11.77
CA SER A 436 -24.63 -15.09 11.06
C SER A 436 -24.27 -16.56 11.22
N LEU A 437 -23.00 -16.86 11.48
CA LEU A 437 -22.49 -18.21 11.74
C LEU A 437 -22.57 -18.60 13.22
N GLY A 438 -23.14 -17.76 14.09
CA GLY A 438 -23.42 -18.04 15.48
C GLY A 438 -22.43 -17.45 16.48
N CYS A 439 -21.46 -16.64 16.06
CA CYS A 439 -20.63 -15.88 17.00
C CYS A 439 -21.47 -14.78 17.67
N PRO A 440 -21.56 -14.74 19.02
CA PRO A 440 -22.29 -13.68 19.72
C PRO A 440 -21.74 -12.29 19.35
N ARG A 441 -22.62 -11.32 19.12
CA ARG A 441 -22.19 -9.97 18.69
C ARG A 441 -21.26 -9.28 19.69
N GLU A 442 -21.44 -9.52 20.98
CA GLU A 442 -20.60 -9.05 22.06
C GLU A 442 -19.18 -9.67 22.03
N ASN A 443 -19.01 -10.78 21.32
CA ASN A 443 -17.72 -11.45 21.14
C ASN A 443 -17.02 -11.02 19.83
N ILE A 444 -17.57 -10.02 19.11
CA ILE A 444 -16.99 -9.51 17.86
C ILE A 444 -16.55 -8.07 18.06
N ILE A 445 -15.27 -7.77 17.83
CA ILE A 445 -14.75 -6.40 17.81
C ILE A 445 -14.25 -6.06 16.42
N VAL A 446 -14.78 -4.98 15.83
CA VAL A 446 -14.24 -4.36 14.62
C VAL A 446 -13.28 -3.26 15.05
N PRO A 447 -11.97 -3.42 14.80
CA PRO A 447 -10.96 -2.45 15.22
C PRO A 447 -10.82 -1.30 14.21
N ASP A 448 -10.21 -0.20 14.68
CA ASP A 448 -9.52 0.79 13.87
C ASP A 448 -8.01 0.64 14.11
N ASN A 449 -7.17 1.21 13.27
CA ASN A 449 -5.72 1.27 13.53
C ASN A 449 -5.43 1.96 14.86
N GLY A 450 -4.55 1.39 15.65
CA GLY A 450 -4.23 1.85 17.00
C GLY A 450 -5.25 1.50 18.08
N SER A 451 -6.37 0.83 17.76
CA SER A 451 -7.31 0.34 18.78
C SER A 451 -6.60 -0.59 19.76
N ILE A 452 -6.76 -0.32 21.06
CA ILE A 452 -6.28 -1.20 22.12
C ILE A 452 -7.43 -2.12 22.51
N ILE A 453 -7.23 -3.41 22.27
CA ILE A 453 -8.21 -4.45 22.56
C ILE A 453 -7.62 -5.36 23.63
N GLU A 454 -8.38 -5.68 24.65
CA GLU A 454 -7.92 -6.55 25.73
C GLU A 454 -8.85 -7.75 25.94
N ILE A 455 -8.21 -8.89 26.17
CA ILE A 455 -8.87 -10.08 26.70
C ILE A 455 -8.51 -10.14 28.18
N GLN A 456 -9.48 -9.79 29.01
CA GLN A 456 -9.35 -9.64 30.47
C GLN A 456 -9.94 -10.83 31.22
N ASP A 457 -9.74 -10.86 32.54
CA ASP A 457 -10.33 -11.85 33.45
C ASP A 457 -10.03 -13.30 32.98
N LYS A 458 -8.77 -13.56 32.64
CA LYS A 458 -8.29 -14.89 32.19
C LYS A 458 -9.06 -15.42 30.97
N GLY A 459 -9.41 -14.54 30.03
CA GLY A 459 -10.12 -14.92 28.82
C GLY A 459 -11.65 -14.76 28.91
N ALA A 460 -12.19 -14.19 30.00
CA ALA A 460 -13.64 -14.07 30.17
C ALA A 460 -14.25 -12.83 29.50
N ARG A 461 -13.49 -11.72 29.35
CA ARG A 461 -13.98 -10.47 28.79
C ARG A 461 -13.15 -10.03 27.59
N PHE A 462 -13.83 -9.56 26.53
CA PHE A 462 -13.22 -9.05 25.31
C PHE A 462 -13.66 -7.60 25.13
N VAL A 463 -12.75 -6.65 25.29
CA VAL A 463 -13.08 -5.22 25.36
C VAL A 463 -12.15 -4.38 24.48
N LYS A 464 -12.71 -3.32 23.88
CA LYS A 464 -11.96 -2.25 23.21
C LYS A 464 -11.86 -1.08 24.19
N LEU A 465 -10.64 -0.65 24.49
CA LEU A 465 -10.40 0.48 25.37
C LEU A 465 -10.73 1.80 24.67
N GLN A 466 -10.88 2.88 25.45
CA GLN A 466 -11.07 4.24 24.93
C GLN A 466 -9.76 4.82 24.41
N GLU A 467 -8.65 4.43 25.02
CA GLU A 467 -7.30 4.84 24.68
C GLU A 467 -6.89 4.19 23.35
N LYS A 468 -6.04 4.89 22.60
CA LYS A 468 -5.47 4.40 21.35
C LYS A 468 -3.95 4.47 21.37
N ALA A 469 -3.31 3.49 20.76
CA ALA A 469 -1.90 3.57 20.41
C ALA A 469 -1.71 4.56 19.25
N PRO A 470 -0.54 5.22 19.13
CA PRO A 470 -0.21 6.03 17.96
C PRO A 470 -0.37 5.21 16.66
N SER A 471 -1.13 5.74 15.70
CA SER A 471 -1.46 5.03 14.45
C SER A 471 -1.48 5.94 13.23
N GLU A 472 -1.04 7.19 13.37
CA GLU A 472 -0.88 8.12 12.26
C GLU A 472 0.09 7.54 11.23
N ASP A 473 -0.12 7.88 9.96
CA ASP A 473 0.68 7.38 8.84
C ASP A 473 2.14 7.78 8.96
N MET A 474 3.03 6.82 8.95
CA MET A 474 4.47 7.04 8.75
C MET A 474 4.79 6.88 7.28
N VAL A 475 5.28 7.92 6.63
CA VAL A 475 5.52 7.90 5.19
C VAL A 475 7.00 7.71 4.88
N VAL A 476 7.26 7.04 3.75
CA VAL A 476 8.60 6.87 3.18
C VAL A 476 8.71 7.71 1.92
N GLU A 477 9.75 8.53 1.87
CA GLU A 477 10.17 9.28 0.71
C GLU A 477 11.65 9.01 0.44
N GLY A 478 11.92 8.22 -0.58
CA GLY A 478 13.28 7.75 -0.85
C GLY A 478 13.85 6.95 0.32
N LEU A 479 14.88 7.49 0.98
CA LEU A 479 15.51 6.90 2.16
C LEU A 479 15.02 7.51 3.49
N SER A 480 14.15 8.51 3.44
CA SER A 480 13.67 9.21 4.63
C SER A 480 12.36 8.61 5.13
N ILE A 481 12.28 8.41 6.44
CA ILE A 481 11.05 8.04 7.14
C ILE A 481 10.65 9.24 7.99
N GLY A 482 9.42 9.68 7.89
CA GLY A 482 8.97 10.80 8.72
C GLY A 482 7.49 11.11 8.59
N ASP A 483 7.04 12.02 9.44
CA ASP A 483 5.75 12.67 9.31
C ASP A 483 5.90 13.77 8.26
N ILE A 484 5.47 13.52 7.03
CA ILE A 484 5.37 14.61 6.04
C ILE A 484 4.20 15.47 6.48
N SER A 485 4.48 16.76 6.74
CA SER A 485 3.41 17.68 7.10
C SER A 485 2.39 17.77 5.95
N GLU A 486 1.11 17.84 6.26
CA GLU A 486 0.03 18.07 5.28
C GLU A 486 0.33 19.23 4.33
N VAL A 487 1.14 20.20 4.78
CA VAL A 487 1.60 21.34 4.00
C VAL A 487 2.45 20.89 2.81
N VAL A 488 3.39 19.95 2.99
CA VAL A 488 4.26 19.49 1.90
C VAL A 488 3.46 18.71 0.85
N ILE A 489 2.55 17.84 1.28
CA ILE A 489 1.67 17.09 0.35
C ILE A 489 0.77 18.06 -0.42
N ARG A 490 0.18 19.02 0.26
CA ARG A 490 -0.64 20.06 -0.37
C ARG A 490 0.15 20.87 -1.38
N ASP A 491 1.35 21.29 -1.04
CA ASP A 491 2.21 22.06 -1.95
C ASP A 491 2.59 21.25 -3.19
N ARG A 492 2.88 19.94 -3.04
CA ARG A 492 3.13 19.05 -4.19
C ARG A 492 1.90 18.87 -5.07
N LYS A 493 0.71 18.73 -4.50
CA LYS A 493 -0.55 18.71 -5.26
C LYS A 493 -0.76 20.02 -6.04
N MET A 494 -0.59 21.16 -5.38
CA MET A 494 -0.69 22.45 -6.04
C MET A 494 0.32 22.62 -7.16
N LEU A 495 1.58 22.18 -6.97
CA LEU A 495 2.60 22.20 -8.02
C LEU A 495 2.22 21.32 -9.22
N ALA A 496 1.64 20.15 -8.97
CA ALA A 496 1.22 19.23 -10.02
C ALA A 496 -0.03 19.72 -10.80
N GLU A 497 -0.99 20.33 -10.12
CA GLU A 497 -2.27 20.77 -10.70
C GLU A 497 -2.18 22.18 -11.33
N ASP A 498 -1.59 23.11 -10.61
CA ASP A 498 -1.61 24.54 -10.94
C ASP A 498 -0.24 25.15 -11.26
N GLY A 499 0.84 24.44 -10.91
CA GLY A 499 2.20 24.86 -11.22
C GLY A 499 2.76 25.95 -10.32
N ILE A 500 3.81 26.62 -10.80
CA ILE A 500 4.57 27.63 -10.06
C ILE A 500 4.66 28.95 -10.84
N PHE A 501 4.59 30.07 -10.11
CA PHE A 501 4.71 31.43 -10.63
C PHE A 501 5.72 32.22 -9.79
N VAL A 502 6.94 32.40 -10.32
CA VAL A 502 8.04 33.09 -9.64
C VAL A 502 8.09 34.55 -10.12
N VAL A 503 8.12 35.48 -9.18
CA VAL A 503 8.26 36.90 -9.40
C VAL A 503 9.64 37.38 -8.96
N ILE A 504 10.44 37.94 -9.84
CA ILE A 504 11.77 38.48 -9.51
C ILE A 504 11.74 39.99 -9.69
N ALA A 505 11.98 40.74 -8.60
CA ALA A 505 11.93 42.20 -8.59
C ALA A 505 13.15 42.83 -7.90
N LEU A 506 13.70 43.84 -8.50
CA LEU A 506 14.80 44.64 -7.95
C LEU A 506 14.26 46.02 -7.49
N VAL A 507 14.38 46.28 -6.18
CA VAL A 507 13.91 47.52 -5.53
C VAL A 507 15.09 48.36 -5.13
N ASN A 508 15.02 49.67 -5.45
CA ASN A 508 16.00 50.62 -4.93
C ASN A 508 15.80 50.78 -3.40
N ALA A 509 16.78 50.40 -2.62
CA ALA A 509 16.70 50.37 -1.15
C ALA A 509 16.50 51.77 -0.51
N ARG A 510 16.82 52.86 -1.23
CA ARG A 510 16.63 54.25 -0.75
C ARG A 510 15.27 54.82 -1.10
N THR A 511 14.75 54.51 -2.29
CA THR A 511 13.51 55.12 -2.80
C THR A 511 12.29 54.22 -2.69
N GLY A 512 12.46 52.94 -2.46
CA GLY A 512 11.41 51.94 -2.45
C GLY A 512 10.82 51.65 -3.86
N ARG A 513 11.36 52.20 -4.94
CA ARG A 513 10.85 52.01 -6.29
C ARG A 513 11.56 50.87 -7.02
N LEU A 514 10.84 50.22 -7.94
CA LEU A 514 11.42 49.21 -8.81
C LEU A 514 12.50 49.82 -9.72
N LYS A 515 13.66 49.16 -9.83
CA LYS A 515 14.74 49.56 -10.75
C LYS A 515 14.46 49.16 -12.19
N LYS A 516 13.74 48.09 -12.43
CA LYS A 516 13.32 47.59 -13.74
C LYS A 516 11.96 46.90 -13.64
N SER A 517 11.37 46.54 -14.78
CA SER A 517 10.17 45.73 -14.84
C SER A 517 10.42 44.38 -14.17
N PRO A 518 9.47 43.84 -13.37
CA PRO A 518 9.63 42.54 -12.75
C PRO A 518 9.77 41.43 -13.80
N ASP A 519 10.69 40.51 -13.56
CA ASP A 519 10.80 39.28 -14.35
C ASP A 519 9.85 38.20 -13.79
N ILE A 520 9.23 37.42 -14.68
CA ILE A 520 8.28 36.36 -14.32
C ILE A 520 8.75 35.05 -14.93
N ILE A 521 8.82 34.02 -14.09
CA ILE A 521 9.06 32.63 -14.51
C ILE A 521 7.86 31.80 -14.09
N ALA A 522 7.23 31.10 -15.04
CA ALA A 522 6.16 30.16 -14.74
C ALA A 522 6.51 28.76 -15.29
N ARG A 523 6.15 27.72 -14.54
CA ARG A 523 6.26 26.32 -14.94
C ARG A 523 5.01 25.58 -14.51
N GLY A 524 4.47 24.74 -15.42
CA GLY A 524 3.27 23.95 -15.14
C GLY A 524 1.96 24.76 -15.00
N PHE A 525 2.00 26.09 -15.10
CA PHE A 525 0.83 26.96 -14.92
C PHE A 525 0.19 27.37 -16.26
N VAL A 526 0.88 28.19 -17.07
CA VAL A 526 0.42 28.65 -18.38
C VAL A 526 1.56 28.64 -19.40
N TYR A 527 1.22 28.50 -20.68
CA TYR A 527 2.22 28.62 -21.75
C TYR A 527 2.59 30.08 -21.98
N LEU A 528 3.77 30.49 -21.53
CA LEU A 528 4.20 31.90 -21.48
C LEU A 528 4.13 32.62 -22.82
N ARG A 529 4.37 31.92 -23.93
CA ARG A 529 4.37 32.54 -25.27
C ARG A 529 2.97 33.00 -25.72
N GLU A 530 1.94 32.30 -25.28
CA GLU A 530 0.53 32.57 -25.64
C GLU A 530 -0.20 33.43 -24.58
N SER A 531 0.46 33.73 -23.46
CA SER A 531 -0.15 34.43 -22.31
C SER A 531 0.45 35.81 -22.06
N GLN A 532 0.89 36.53 -23.10
CA GLN A 532 1.58 37.81 -22.96
C GLN A 532 0.73 38.90 -22.31
N GLU A 533 -0.56 38.93 -22.59
CA GLU A 533 -1.50 39.88 -21.99
C GLU A 533 -1.60 39.63 -20.46
N LEU A 534 -1.83 38.39 -20.04
CA LEU A 534 -1.87 38.00 -18.63
C LEU A 534 -0.58 38.38 -17.89
N LEU A 535 0.58 38.18 -18.53
CA LEU A 535 1.88 38.54 -17.96
C LEU A 535 2.09 40.05 -17.87
N SER A 536 1.59 40.80 -18.83
CA SER A 536 1.65 42.26 -18.81
C SER A 536 0.81 42.84 -17.68
N GLU A 537 -0.42 42.36 -17.52
CA GLU A 537 -1.29 42.72 -16.38
C GLU A 537 -0.66 42.35 -15.04
N ALA A 538 -0.12 41.14 -14.94
CA ALA A 538 0.57 40.66 -13.73
C ALA A 538 1.74 41.56 -13.35
N ARG A 539 2.59 41.99 -14.33
CA ARG A 539 3.68 42.93 -14.06
C ARG A 539 3.18 44.28 -13.54
N GLY A 540 2.05 44.75 -14.03
CA GLY A 540 1.40 45.98 -13.54
C GLY A 540 0.93 45.83 -12.08
N ILE A 541 0.36 44.71 -11.72
CA ILE A 541 -0.07 44.40 -10.35
C ILE A 541 1.14 44.28 -9.43
N ILE A 542 2.16 43.50 -9.81
CA ILE A 542 3.39 43.32 -9.05
C ILE A 542 4.04 44.70 -8.76
N ARG A 543 4.12 45.59 -9.75
CA ARG A 543 4.65 46.94 -9.57
C ARG A 543 3.86 47.69 -8.50
N ARG A 544 2.54 47.75 -8.62
CA ARG A 544 1.68 48.47 -7.67
C ARG A 544 1.80 47.89 -6.25
N SER A 545 1.80 46.55 -6.12
CA SER A 545 1.91 45.90 -4.84
C SER A 545 3.25 46.16 -4.14
N ILE A 546 4.38 46.06 -4.89
CA ILE A 546 5.70 46.36 -4.36
C ILE A 546 5.81 47.86 -4.00
N GLU A 547 5.58 48.76 -4.94
CA GLU A 547 5.77 50.20 -4.71
C GLU A 547 4.82 50.74 -3.64
N GLY A 548 3.60 50.20 -3.53
CA GLY A 548 2.65 50.55 -2.49
C GLY A 548 3.08 50.11 -1.07
N THR A 549 3.99 49.15 -0.97
CA THR A 549 4.48 48.60 0.33
C THR A 549 5.91 49.00 0.65
N THR A 550 6.64 49.62 -0.31
CA THR A 550 8.07 49.94 -0.13
C THR A 550 8.38 51.43 -0.25
N VAL A 551 7.62 52.20 -1.04
CA VAL A 551 7.88 53.65 -1.22
C VAL A 551 7.56 54.42 0.05
N GLY A 552 8.51 55.24 0.52
CA GLY A 552 8.38 55.99 1.77
C GLY A 552 8.65 55.22 3.04
N MET A 553 8.99 53.92 2.96
CA MET A 553 9.37 53.11 4.10
C MET A 553 10.88 53.13 4.33
N ASN A 554 11.31 53.37 5.60
CA ASN A 554 12.71 53.31 6.00
C ASN A 554 12.82 52.80 7.46
N PRO A 555 13.30 51.59 7.69
CA PRO A 555 13.74 50.58 6.70
C PRO A 555 12.56 49.95 5.91
N ILE A 556 12.84 49.47 4.71
CA ILE A 556 11.87 48.72 3.91
C ILE A 556 11.66 47.33 4.52
N ASN A 557 10.39 46.97 4.75
CA ASN A 557 10.03 45.61 5.15
C ASN A 557 9.77 44.73 3.91
N PHE A 558 10.80 44.01 3.47
CA PHE A 558 10.71 43.16 2.28
C PHE A 558 9.78 41.97 2.47
N ASP A 559 9.62 41.42 3.69
CA ASP A 559 8.73 40.30 3.94
C ASP A 559 7.27 40.73 3.83
N TYR A 560 6.95 41.93 4.31
CA TYR A 560 5.62 42.51 4.09
C TYR A 560 5.33 42.70 2.59
N ALA A 561 6.29 43.22 1.83
CA ALA A 561 6.16 43.38 0.39
C ALA A 561 6.00 42.02 -0.35
N LYS A 562 6.74 40.98 0.04
CA LYS A 562 6.58 39.63 -0.51
C LYS A 562 5.17 39.10 -0.26
N ASN A 563 4.67 39.22 0.96
CA ASN A 563 3.33 38.75 1.32
C ASN A 563 2.24 39.45 0.52
N ALA A 564 2.34 40.78 0.37
CA ALA A 564 1.41 41.58 -0.45
C ALA A 564 1.41 41.13 -1.92
N VAL A 565 2.59 40.94 -2.53
CA VAL A 565 2.72 40.41 -3.89
C VAL A 565 2.11 39.02 -4.02
N THR A 566 2.38 38.13 -3.08
CA THR A 566 1.81 36.79 -3.09
C THR A 566 0.29 36.84 -3.09
N GLU A 567 -0.31 37.63 -2.20
CA GLU A 567 -1.76 37.75 -2.09
C GLU A 567 -2.40 38.35 -3.34
N ASP A 568 -1.88 39.48 -3.81
CA ASP A 568 -2.45 40.18 -4.96
C ASP A 568 -2.32 39.38 -6.25
N ILE A 569 -1.17 38.75 -6.48
CA ILE A 569 -0.93 37.92 -7.67
C ILE A 569 -1.74 36.62 -7.61
N SER A 570 -1.80 35.92 -6.46
CA SER A 570 -2.61 34.73 -6.34
C SER A 570 -4.09 35.02 -6.62
N ARG A 571 -4.62 36.13 -6.10
CA ARG A 571 -5.99 36.58 -6.35
C ARG A 571 -6.22 36.89 -7.83
N PHE A 572 -5.33 37.64 -8.46
CA PHE A 572 -5.41 37.98 -9.88
C PHE A 572 -5.36 36.76 -10.79
N LEU A 573 -4.40 35.86 -10.57
CA LEU A 573 -4.24 34.65 -11.37
C LEU A 573 -5.46 33.75 -11.26
N PHE A 574 -5.99 33.57 -10.04
CA PHE A 574 -7.22 32.83 -9.85
C PHE A 574 -8.43 33.42 -10.56
N GLN A 575 -8.60 34.74 -10.49
CA GLN A 575 -9.70 35.43 -11.19
C GLN A 575 -9.62 35.28 -12.71
N ARG A 576 -8.41 35.26 -13.27
CA ARG A 576 -8.21 35.22 -14.74
C ARG A 576 -8.16 33.79 -15.29
N THR A 577 -7.78 32.81 -14.50
CA THR A 577 -7.46 31.44 -14.99
C THR A 577 -8.17 30.33 -14.25
N ALA A 578 -8.85 30.61 -13.14
CA ALA A 578 -9.39 29.65 -12.18
C ALA A 578 -8.33 28.70 -11.58
N LYS A 579 -7.02 28.99 -11.72
CA LYS A 579 -5.88 28.25 -11.20
C LYS A 579 -5.21 28.99 -10.07
N LYS A 580 -4.61 28.24 -9.12
CA LYS A 580 -3.90 28.76 -7.94
C LYS A 580 -2.44 28.31 -7.91
N PRO A 581 -1.57 28.76 -8.84
CA PRO A 581 -0.18 28.38 -8.82
C PRO A 581 0.51 28.84 -7.52
N ILE A 582 1.56 28.13 -7.12
CA ILE A 582 2.40 28.58 -6.00
C ILE A 582 3.14 29.84 -6.45
N VAL A 583 2.84 30.97 -5.81
CA VAL A 583 3.49 32.26 -6.10
C VAL A 583 4.70 32.44 -5.18
N ILE A 584 5.89 32.61 -5.79
CA ILE A 584 7.15 32.81 -5.06
C ILE A 584 7.73 34.20 -5.42
N PRO A 585 7.59 35.22 -4.56
CA PRO A 585 8.20 36.52 -4.76
C PRO A 585 9.64 36.53 -4.28
N VAL A 586 10.57 36.87 -5.18
CA VAL A 586 11.98 37.15 -4.92
C VAL A 586 12.21 38.62 -5.07
N ILE A 587 12.18 39.37 -3.96
CA ILE A 587 12.37 40.83 -3.95
C ILE A 587 13.74 41.13 -3.35
N LEU A 588 14.60 41.78 -4.14
CA LEU A 588 15.97 42.11 -3.75
C LEU A 588 16.11 43.64 -3.63
N GLY A 589 16.69 44.09 -2.50
CA GLY A 589 17.12 45.50 -2.34
C GLY A 589 18.48 45.72 -2.99
N ALA A 590 18.61 46.76 -3.80
CA ALA A 590 19.88 47.11 -4.47
C ALA A 590 20.08 48.63 -4.54
#